data_e0be03b8b4c9022e8325b17ed09aa1c9
#
_entry.id   e0be03b8b4c9022e8325b17ed09aa1c9
#
_cell.length_a   1.000
_cell.length_b   1.000
_cell.length_c   1.000
_cell.angle_alpha   90.00
_cell.angle_beta   90.00
_cell.angle_gamma   90.00
#
_symmetry.space_group_name_H-M   'P 1'
#
loop_
_entity.id
_entity.type
_entity.pdbx_description
1 polymer ?
#
loop_
_entity_poly.entity_id
_entity_poly.type
_entity_poly.pdbx_seq_one_letter_code
_entity_poly.pdbx_strand_id
1 'polypeptide(L)'
;MHGARLPFQVTTRAPEHPIMKGLPPVWMHAADELYGKLRGPGKNMTVLATAHSDLQNKGTGHEEPMLMVLHYGKGRIFHTVMGHDAYALSCVGFTTTFQRGTEWVATGMVTQKVPANFPTAKSVSYRVDIAEMDPDMLKGASDPIRPEEKHVVATPHATAAH
;
A
#
# COMPACT_ATOMS: atom_id res chain seq x y z
N MET A 1 14.13 7.47 -8.44
CA MET A 1 14.21 6.38 -9.44
C MET A 1 13.29 5.26 -9.00
N HIS A 2 12.87 4.41 -9.91
CA HIS A 2 12.09 3.21 -9.62
C HIS A 2 12.61 2.03 -10.45
N GLY A 3 12.31 0.82 -10.02
CA GLY A 3 12.56 -0.41 -10.76
C GLY A 3 11.45 -0.71 -11.79
N ALA A 4 11.41 -1.95 -12.27
CA ALA A 4 10.30 -2.42 -13.08
C ALA A 4 9.01 -2.42 -12.26
N ARG A 5 7.86 -2.18 -12.91
CA ARG A 5 6.53 -2.26 -12.30
C ARG A 5 6.18 -3.73 -12.03
N LEU A 6 6.28 -4.14 -10.78
CA LEU A 6 6.08 -5.51 -10.32
C LEU A 6 5.38 -5.50 -8.95
N PRO A 7 4.68 -6.59 -8.57
CA PRO A 7 4.23 -6.74 -7.19
C PRO A 7 5.43 -6.90 -6.26
N PHE A 8 5.31 -6.36 -5.05
CA PHE A 8 6.36 -6.45 -4.05
C PHE A 8 5.80 -6.62 -2.64
N GLN A 9 6.59 -7.22 -1.78
CA GLN A 9 6.24 -7.34 -0.37
C GLN A 9 6.51 -6.03 0.36
N VAL A 10 5.54 -5.63 1.17
CA VAL A 10 5.66 -4.52 2.11
C VAL A 10 5.85 -5.09 3.51
N THR A 11 6.92 -4.67 4.18
CA THR A 11 7.30 -5.12 5.53
C THR A 11 6.97 -4.04 6.54
N THR A 12 6.14 -4.37 7.53
CA THR A 12 5.80 -3.47 8.65
C THR A 12 7.03 -3.23 9.53
N ARG A 13 7.34 -1.96 9.83
CA ARG A 13 8.48 -1.54 10.67
C ARG A 13 8.06 -0.94 12.00
N ALA A 14 6.85 -0.42 12.09
CA ALA A 14 6.31 0.20 13.30
C ALA A 14 4.92 -0.39 13.64
N PRO A 15 4.83 -1.67 14.08
CA PRO A 15 3.56 -2.37 14.29
C PRO A 15 2.66 -1.73 15.34
N GLU A 16 3.24 -1.00 16.30
CA GLU A 16 2.48 -0.33 17.38
C GLU A 16 1.92 1.03 16.96
N HIS A 17 2.35 1.58 15.80
CA HIS A 17 1.82 2.84 15.32
C HIS A 17 0.33 2.68 14.94
N PRO A 18 -0.57 3.63 15.28
CA PRO A 18 -2.01 3.50 15.04
C PRO A 18 -2.38 3.10 13.61
N ILE A 19 -1.68 3.63 12.60
CA ILE A 19 -1.89 3.29 11.19
C ILE A 19 -1.60 1.80 10.92
N MET A 20 -0.57 1.23 11.55
CA MET A 20 -0.09 -0.13 11.28
C MET A 20 -0.68 -1.18 12.22
N LYS A 21 -1.26 -0.76 13.34
CA LYS A 21 -1.75 -1.68 14.36
C LYS A 21 -2.76 -2.69 13.80
N GLY A 22 -2.46 -3.98 14.02
CA GLY A 22 -3.28 -5.10 13.53
C GLY A 22 -3.08 -5.47 12.06
N LEU A 23 -2.23 -4.75 11.31
CA LEU A 23 -1.80 -5.20 9.99
C LEU A 23 -0.78 -6.36 10.11
N PRO A 24 -0.72 -7.27 9.12
CA PRO A 24 0.28 -8.33 9.13
C PRO A 24 1.71 -7.78 9.06
N PRO A 25 2.71 -8.52 9.55
CA PRO A 25 4.11 -8.10 9.50
C PRO A 25 4.64 -7.94 8.07
N VAL A 26 4.11 -8.73 7.13
CA VAL A 26 4.44 -8.67 5.70
C VAL A 26 3.16 -8.88 4.89
N TRP A 27 2.98 -8.09 3.84
CA TRP A 27 1.86 -8.24 2.92
C TRP A 27 2.26 -7.87 1.49
N MET A 28 1.56 -8.43 0.49
CA MET A 28 1.85 -8.22 -0.91
C MET A 28 1.11 -6.97 -1.42
N HIS A 29 1.84 -6.04 -2.01
CA HIS A 29 1.27 -4.93 -2.78
C HIS A 29 1.12 -5.35 -4.25
N ALA A 30 0.10 -4.77 -4.92
CA ALA A 30 -0.12 -4.95 -6.36
C ALA A 30 1.10 -4.49 -7.18
N ALA A 31 1.11 -4.85 -8.46
CA ALA A 31 2.15 -4.37 -9.37
C ALA A 31 2.17 -2.84 -9.41
N ASP A 32 3.29 -2.26 -9.00
CA ASP A 32 3.49 -0.83 -8.83
C ASP A 32 4.96 -0.47 -9.10
N GLU A 33 5.26 0.80 -9.21
CA GLU A 33 6.63 1.31 -9.28
C GLU A 33 7.19 1.46 -7.87
N LEU A 34 8.14 0.61 -7.49
CA LEU A 34 8.84 0.75 -6.22
C LEU A 34 9.85 1.89 -6.31
N TYR A 35 9.50 3.03 -5.72
CA TYR A 35 10.36 4.21 -5.72
C TYR A 35 11.49 4.07 -4.71
N GLY A 36 12.70 4.36 -5.16
CA GLY A 36 13.90 4.38 -4.33
C GLY A 36 14.69 5.68 -4.48
N LYS A 37 15.70 5.85 -3.62
CA LYS A 37 16.53 7.06 -3.56
C LYS A 37 15.69 8.33 -3.35
N LEU A 38 14.72 8.27 -2.46
CA LEU A 38 13.95 9.44 -2.06
C LEU A 38 14.89 10.49 -1.46
N ARG A 39 14.57 11.77 -1.65
CA ARG A 39 15.31 12.83 -0.99
C ARG A 39 15.04 12.81 0.51
N GLY A 40 16.08 12.84 1.29
CA GLY A 40 15.96 12.82 2.75
C GLY A 40 17.32 12.62 3.41
N PRO A 41 17.34 12.18 4.66
CA PRO A 41 16.16 11.83 5.48
C PRO A 41 15.33 13.04 5.88
N GLY A 42 14.02 12.84 6.02
CA GLY A 42 13.12 13.82 6.63
C GLY A 42 13.42 13.97 8.11
N LYS A 43 13.33 15.19 8.63
CA LYS A 43 13.39 15.42 10.09
C LYS A 43 12.07 14.97 10.74
N ASN A 44 12.15 14.43 11.96
CA ASN A 44 10.98 13.96 12.73
C ASN A 44 10.13 12.93 11.96
N MET A 45 10.78 12.05 11.21
CA MET A 45 10.15 11.00 10.40
C MET A 45 10.19 9.66 11.10
N THR A 46 9.09 8.94 11.06
CA THR A 46 9.01 7.52 11.41
C THR A 46 8.66 6.71 10.18
N VAL A 47 9.48 5.74 9.81
CA VAL A 47 9.19 4.78 8.74
C VAL A 47 8.24 3.72 9.28
N LEU A 48 7.05 3.63 8.70
CA LEU A 48 6.02 2.67 9.11
C LEU A 48 6.18 1.32 8.40
N ALA A 49 6.59 1.35 7.13
CA ALA A 49 6.79 0.15 6.33
C ALA A 49 7.84 0.39 5.23
N THR A 50 8.52 -0.69 4.83
CA THR A 50 9.52 -0.71 3.75
C THR A 50 9.20 -1.79 2.74
N ALA A 51 9.85 -1.71 1.56
CA ALA A 51 9.92 -2.79 0.61
C ALA A 51 11.34 -2.93 0.06
N HIS A 52 11.74 -4.18 -0.24
CA HIS A 52 13.05 -4.44 -0.83
C HIS A 52 13.07 -4.08 -2.31
N SER A 53 13.94 -3.16 -2.69
CA SER A 53 14.11 -2.70 -4.07
C SER A 53 15.17 -3.55 -4.78
N ASP A 54 14.74 -4.66 -5.41
CA ASP A 54 15.60 -5.69 -5.98
C ASP A 54 16.48 -5.15 -7.11
N LEU A 55 17.79 -5.39 -7.04
CA LEU A 55 18.79 -5.05 -8.08
C LEU A 55 18.46 -5.70 -9.42
N GLN A 56 17.91 -6.93 -9.44
CA GLN A 56 17.56 -7.65 -10.67
C GLN A 56 16.44 -6.93 -11.44
N ASN A 57 15.62 -6.16 -10.73
CA ASN A 57 14.53 -5.34 -11.29
C ASN A 57 14.92 -3.87 -11.45
N LYS A 58 16.19 -3.56 -11.62
CA LYS A 58 16.74 -2.18 -11.71
C LYS A 58 16.52 -1.36 -10.44
N GLY A 59 16.31 -2.02 -9.31
CA GLY A 59 16.15 -1.40 -8.00
C GLY A 59 17.46 -0.94 -7.39
N THR A 60 17.41 -0.53 -6.13
CA THR A 60 18.55 0.04 -5.38
C THR A 60 19.33 -1.01 -4.58
N GLY A 61 18.80 -2.21 -4.39
CA GLY A 61 19.33 -3.25 -3.51
C GLY A 61 19.09 -2.98 -2.02
N HIS A 62 18.25 -2.01 -1.68
CA HIS A 62 17.98 -1.59 -0.30
C HIS A 62 16.51 -1.73 0.07
N GLU A 63 16.25 -1.68 1.37
CA GLU A 63 14.92 -1.51 1.93
C GLU A 63 14.51 -0.05 1.79
N GLU A 64 13.62 0.24 0.86
CA GLU A 64 13.13 1.59 0.62
C GLU A 64 11.88 1.88 1.43
N PRO A 65 11.72 3.09 1.99
CA PRO A 65 10.56 3.45 2.76
C PRO A 65 9.32 3.62 1.87
N MET A 66 8.25 2.88 2.19
CA MET A 66 6.98 2.90 1.46
C MET A 66 5.92 3.74 2.16
N LEU A 67 5.84 3.62 3.48
CA LEU A 67 4.90 4.36 4.33
C LEU A 67 5.66 5.10 5.42
N MET A 68 5.37 6.37 5.60
CA MET A 68 6.05 7.23 6.57
C MET A 68 5.08 8.20 7.22
N VAL A 69 5.40 8.60 8.45
CA VAL A 69 4.74 9.72 9.12
C VAL A 69 5.78 10.75 9.56
N LEU A 70 5.39 11.99 9.54
CA LEU A 70 6.20 13.12 9.98
C LEU A 70 5.36 14.07 10.83
N HIS A 71 6.04 14.90 11.63
CA HIS A 71 5.43 16.01 12.34
C HIS A 71 6.08 17.31 11.90
N TYR A 72 5.24 18.29 11.63
CA TYR A 72 5.67 19.66 11.37
C TYR A 72 4.88 20.63 12.27
N GLY A 73 5.54 21.22 13.25
CA GLY A 73 4.85 21.95 14.30
C GLY A 73 3.84 21.05 15.02
N LYS A 74 2.56 21.43 15.03
CA LYS A 74 1.44 20.65 15.57
C LYS A 74 0.79 19.74 14.51
N GLY A 75 1.22 19.85 13.24
CA GLY A 75 0.66 19.10 12.12
C GLY A 75 1.20 17.67 12.06
N ARG A 76 0.34 16.74 11.62
CA ARG A 76 0.68 15.37 11.28
C ARG A 76 0.67 15.20 9.77
N ILE A 77 1.63 14.46 9.24
CA ILE A 77 1.77 14.17 7.82
C ILE A 77 1.87 12.66 7.67
N PHE A 78 1.05 12.09 6.81
CA PHE A 78 1.21 10.72 6.32
C PHE A 78 1.67 10.79 4.87
N HIS A 79 2.71 10.01 4.56
CA HIS A 79 3.25 9.92 3.22
C HIS A 79 3.30 8.46 2.78
N THR A 80 2.76 8.17 1.61
CA THR A 80 2.95 6.92 0.87
C THR A 80 3.62 7.20 -0.46
N VAL A 81 4.51 6.31 -0.90
CA VAL A 81 5.15 6.36 -2.22
C VAL A 81 4.56 5.31 -3.18
N MET A 82 3.54 4.56 -2.72
CA MET A 82 2.78 3.60 -3.51
C MET A 82 1.62 4.28 -4.22
N GLY A 83 1.09 3.64 -5.27
CA GLY A 83 -0.11 4.09 -5.97
C GLY A 83 0.18 4.86 -7.26
N HIS A 84 1.07 4.35 -8.11
CA HIS A 84 1.41 4.97 -9.38
C HIS A 84 0.22 5.08 -10.33
N ASP A 85 -0.63 4.06 -10.37
CA ASP A 85 -1.80 4.01 -11.26
C ASP A 85 -3.05 3.46 -10.56
N ALA A 86 -4.18 3.45 -11.28
CA ALA A 86 -5.46 2.98 -10.78
C ALA A 86 -5.41 1.52 -10.32
N TYR A 87 -4.61 0.68 -10.97
CA TYR A 87 -4.42 -0.72 -10.60
C TYR A 87 -3.74 -0.85 -9.24
N ALA A 88 -2.63 -0.14 -9.02
CA ALA A 88 -1.94 -0.09 -7.73
C ALA A 88 -2.82 0.51 -6.63
N LEU A 89 -3.60 1.57 -6.96
CA LEU A 89 -4.56 2.19 -6.04
C LEU A 89 -5.70 1.23 -5.63
N SER A 90 -6.07 0.26 -6.48
CA SER A 90 -7.12 -0.71 -6.17
C SER A 90 -6.69 -1.79 -5.17
N CYS A 91 -5.39 -1.91 -4.86
CA CYS A 91 -4.89 -2.82 -3.84
C CYS A 91 -5.51 -2.52 -2.47
N VAL A 92 -6.12 -3.54 -1.84
CA VAL A 92 -6.75 -3.38 -0.51
C VAL A 92 -5.74 -2.92 0.53
N GLY A 93 -4.49 -3.37 0.44
CA GLY A 93 -3.40 -2.93 1.32
C GLY A 93 -3.12 -1.43 1.18
N PHE A 94 -3.05 -0.92 -0.06
CA PHE A 94 -2.92 0.52 -0.32
C PHE A 94 -4.12 1.29 0.23
N THR A 95 -5.34 0.91 -0.17
CA THR A 95 -6.56 1.63 0.24
C THR A 95 -6.71 1.68 1.76
N THR A 96 -6.47 0.56 2.44
CA THR A 96 -6.55 0.48 3.90
C THR A 96 -5.54 1.40 4.57
N THR A 97 -4.27 1.34 4.16
CA THR A 97 -3.22 2.17 4.76
C THR A 97 -3.42 3.65 4.46
N PHE A 98 -3.89 3.99 3.26
CA PHE A 98 -4.20 5.38 2.88
C PHE A 98 -5.35 5.96 3.70
N GLN A 99 -6.46 5.22 3.86
CA GLN A 99 -7.60 5.65 4.67
C GLN A 99 -7.22 5.81 6.15
N ARG A 100 -6.49 4.84 6.72
CA ARG A 100 -6.00 4.91 8.10
C ARG A 100 -5.01 6.06 8.29
N GLY A 101 -4.14 6.29 7.30
CA GLY A 101 -3.23 7.43 7.30
C GLY A 101 -3.97 8.77 7.31
N THR A 102 -5.01 8.88 6.49
CA THR A 102 -5.87 10.08 6.41
C THR A 102 -6.60 10.32 7.73
N GLU A 103 -7.20 9.28 8.33
CA GLU A 103 -7.86 9.36 9.63
C GLU A 103 -6.88 9.81 10.72
N TRP A 104 -5.69 9.22 10.75
CA TRP A 104 -4.67 9.57 11.74
C TRP A 104 -4.19 11.02 11.59
N VAL A 105 -4.00 11.51 10.36
CA VAL A 105 -3.62 12.90 10.11
C VAL A 105 -4.69 13.84 10.66
N ALA A 106 -5.96 13.55 10.42
CA ALA A 106 -7.08 14.38 10.85
C ALA A 106 -7.29 14.34 12.37
N THR A 107 -7.23 13.17 12.99
CA THR A 107 -7.71 12.96 14.36
C THR A 107 -6.61 12.60 15.37
N GLY A 108 -5.49 12.07 14.93
CA GLY A 108 -4.45 11.45 15.77
C GLY A 108 -4.75 10.00 16.16
N MET A 109 -5.90 9.47 15.75
CA MET A 109 -6.36 8.11 16.05
C MET A 109 -6.67 7.34 14.76
N VAL A 110 -6.85 6.02 14.89
CA VAL A 110 -7.33 5.15 13.82
C VAL A 110 -8.42 4.25 14.38
N THR A 111 -9.63 4.39 13.88
CA THR A 111 -10.79 3.57 14.24
C THR A 111 -11.11 2.52 13.18
N GLN A 112 -10.63 2.72 11.95
CA GLN A 112 -10.85 1.80 10.85
C GLN A 112 -10.21 0.44 11.12
N LYS A 113 -11.02 -0.60 11.04
CA LYS A 113 -10.59 -1.99 11.21
C LYS A 113 -9.80 -2.47 10.00
N VAL A 114 -8.94 -3.44 10.20
CA VAL A 114 -8.31 -4.18 9.09
C VAL A 114 -9.37 -5.03 8.41
N PRO A 115 -9.59 -4.90 7.09
CA PRO A 115 -10.60 -5.70 6.40
C PRO A 115 -10.18 -7.17 6.33
N ALA A 116 -11.17 -8.09 6.33
CA ALA A 116 -10.94 -9.52 6.30
C ALA A 116 -10.16 -9.99 5.05
N ASN A 117 -10.31 -9.25 3.95
CA ASN A 117 -9.61 -9.50 2.69
C ASN A 117 -8.30 -8.70 2.56
N PHE A 118 -7.68 -8.26 3.67
CA PHE A 118 -6.36 -7.62 3.60
C PHE A 118 -5.34 -8.58 2.95
N PRO A 119 -4.40 -8.08 2.11
CA PRO A 119 -3.43 -8.93 1.44
C PRO A 119 -2.60 -9.77 2.40
N THR A 120 -2.22 -10.97 1.96
CA THR A 120 -1.27 -11.82 2.70
C THR A 120 0.16 -11.57 2.24
N ALA A 121 1.14 -12.21 2.86
CA ALA A 121 2.54 -12.15 2.42
C ALA A 121 2.77 -12.74 1.01
N LYS A 122 1.82 -13.53 0.48
CA LYS A 122 1.96 -14.28 -0.77
C LYS A 122 0.94 -13.89 -1.85
N SER A 123 -0.10 -13.14 -1.48
CA SER A 123 -1.19 -12.81 -2.40
C SER A 123 -1.67 -11.38 -2.23
N VAL A 124 -1.89 -10.74 -3.36
CA VAL A 124 -2.53 -9.42 -3.45
C VAL A 124 -4.04 -9.58 -3.29
N SER A 125 -4.69 -8.53 -2.81
CA SER A 125 -6.15 -8.42 -2.76
C SER A 125 -6.56 -7.07 -3.34
N TYR A 126 -7.62 -7.07 -4.17
CA TYR A 126 -8.08 -5.90 -4.90
C TYR A 126 -9.47 -5.46 -4.48
N ARG A 127 -9.75 -4.19 -4.66
CA ARG A 127 -11.07 -3.57 -4.58
C ARG A 127 -11.87 -3.90 -5.85
N VAL A 128 -12.73 -4.91 -5.79
CA VAL A 128 -13.57 -5.32 -6.94
C VAL A 128 -14.63 -4.28 -7.31
N ASP A 129 -15.12 -3.52 -6.33
CA ASP A 129 -16.07 -2.43 -6.54
C ASP A 129 -15.52 -1.35 -7.48
N ILE A 130 -14.21 -1.08 -7.44
CA ILE A 130 -13.57 -0.14 -8.36
C ILE A 130 -13.53 -0.72 -9.78
N ALA A 131 -13.20 -2.02 -9.91
CA ALA A 131 -13.17 -2.69 -11.20
C ALA A 131 -14.56 -2.81 -11.85
N GLU A 132 -15.62 -2.92 -11.04
CA GLU A 132 -17.02 -2.94 -11.51
C GLU A 132 -17.50 -1.55 -11.94
N MET A 133 -17.01 -0.48 -11.28
CA MET A 133 -17.37 0.90 -11.63
C MET A 133 -16.73 1.39 -12.93
N ASP A 134 -15.52 0.96 -13.21
CA ASP A 134 -14.79 1.31 -14.43
C ASP A 134 -13.86 0.16 -14.86
N PRO A 135 -14.37 -0.79 -15.67
CA PRO A 135 -13.57 -1.89 -16.20
C PRO A 135 -12.37 -1.43 -17.05
N ASP A 136 -12.42 -0.22 -17.61
CA ASP A 136 -11.35 0.33 -18.43
C ASP A 136 -10.23 0.95 -17.60
N MET A 137 -10.49 1.29 -16.35
CA MET A 137 -9.50 1.76 -15.39
C MET A 137 -8.35 0.76 -15.18
N LEU A 138 -8.65 -0.54 -15.26
CA LEU A 138 -7.67 -1.62 -15.15
C LEU A 138 -6.98 -1.94 -16.48
N LYS A 139 -7.55 -1.54 -17.62
CA LYS A 139 -6.97 -1.79 -18.95
C LYS A 139 -5.76 -0.89 -19.25
N GLY A 140 -5.65 0.27 -18.61
CA GLY A 140 -4.54 1.21 -18.77
C GLY A 140 -3.27 0.81 -18.00
N ALA A 141 -3.29 -0.28 -17.24
CA ALA A 141 -2.10 -0.83 -16.62
C ALA A 141 -1.20 -1.39 -17.73
N SER A 142 -0.10 -0.73 -18.01
CA SER A 142 0.77 -0.97 -19.16
C SER A 142 1.52 -2.31 -19.14
N ASP A 143 1.45 -3.07 -18.04
CA ASP A 143 2.11 -4.37 -17.90
C ASP A 143 1.08 -5.49 -17.71
N PRO A 144 1.32 -6.66 -18.34
CA PRO A 144 0.43 -7.80 -18.15
C PRO A 144 0.43 -8.22 -16.68
N ILE A 145 -0.76 -8.27 -16.08
CA ILE A 145 -0.98 -8.86 -14.77
C ILE A 145 -0.50 -10.31 -14.83
N ARG A 146 0.39 -10.71 -13.93
CA ARG A 146 0.82 -12.10 -13.84
C ARG A 146 -0.40 -12.98 -13.55
N PRO A 147 -0.48 -14.20 -14.13
CA PRO A 147 -1.63 -15.10 -13.93
C PRO A 147 -1.97 -15.34 -12.46
N GLU A 148 -0.97 -15.42 -11.58
CA GLU A 148 -1.12 -15.57 -10.15
C GLU A 148 -1.77 -14.38 -9.45
N GLU A 149 -1.74 -13.19 -10.04
CA GLU A 149 -2.38 -11.99 -9.50
C GLU A 149 -3.87 -11.89 -9.87
N LYS A 150 -4.29 -12.58 -10.93
CA LYS A 150 -5.68 -12.55 -11.41
C LYS A 150 -6.66 -13.31 -10.52
N HIS A 151 -6.18 -14.15 -9.62
CA HIS A 151 -7.03 -15.09 -8.87
C HIS A 151 -7.39 -14.64 -7.46
N VAL A 152 -6.91 -13.50 -6.99
CA VAL A 152 -7.28 -12.99 -5.67
C VAL A 152 -8.39 -11.96 -5.81
N VAL A 153 -9.59 -12.44 -6.13
CA VAL A 153 -10.80 -11.61 -6.09
C VAL A 153 -11.23 -11.47 -4.64
N ALA A 154 -11.27 -10.25 -4.14
CA ALA A 154 -11.85 -9.98 -2.84
C ALA A 154 -13.33 -10.35 -2.85
N THR A 155 -13.78 -11.18 -1.92
CA THR A 155 -15.21 -11.43 -1.71
C THR A 155 -15.90 -10.10 -1.39
N PRO A 156 -17.04 -9.78 -2.02
CA PRO A 156 -17.78 -8.56 -1.69
C PRO A 156 -18.14 -8.56 -0.20
N HIS A 157 -17.98 -7.42 0.45
CA HIS A 157 -18.57 -7.24 1.78
C HIS A 157 -20.05 -7.50 1.67
N ALA A 158 -20.57 -8.50 2.42
CA ALA A 158 -21.99 -8.62 2.65
C ALA A 158 -22.48 -7.28 3.16
N THR A 159 -23.31 -6.59 2.39
CA THR A 159 -24.06 -5.43 2.84
C THR A 159 -24.82 -5.84 4.09
N ALA A 160 -24.48 -5.25 5.22
CA ALA A 160 -25.29 -5.39 6.42
C ALA A 160 -26.69 -4.87 6.06
N ALA A 161 -27.65 -5.79 6.01
CA ALA A 161 -29.05 -5.45 5.92
C ALA A 161 -29.43 -4.67 7.20
N HIS A 162 -29.99 -3.51 7.01
CA HIS A 162 -30.60 -2.71 8.07
C HIS A 162 -31.82 -3.43 8.65
#